data_d1fed8a7cc7a54c371c6ef7e74dbb084
#
_entry.id   d1fed8a7cc7a54c371c6ef7e74dbb084
#
_cell.length_a   1.000
_cell.length_b   1.000
_cell.length_c   1.000
_cell.angle_alpha   90.00
_cell.angle_beta   90.00
_cell.angle_gamma   90.00
#
_symmetry.space_group_name_H-M   'P 1'
#
loop_
_entity.id
_entity.type
_entity.pdbx_description
1 polymer ?
#
loop_
_entity_poly.entity_id
_entity_poly.type
_entity_poly.pdbx_seq_one_letter_code
_entity_poly.pdbx_strand_id
1 'polypeptide(L)' 'MFKGMKLMQWEYYVKDFKFDENRIEDGFPNKLEYDDLSHLGNSGWELINIVSYRSNDNELCVRYYYKKAKLTN' A
#
# COMPACT_ATOMS: atom_id res chain seq x y z
N MET A 1 9.96 -15.07 -30.91
CA MET A 1 10.24 -13.63 -30.93
C MET A 1 8.97 -12.83 -30.65
N PHE A 2 9.08 -11.88 -29.78
CA PHE A 2 7.90 -11.12 -29.35
C PHE A 2 7.95 -9.69 -29.86
N LYS A 3 8.15 -9.57 -31.15
CA LYS A 3 8.22 -8.29 -31.82
C LYS A 3 6.93 -7.53 -31.60
N GLY A 4 7.04 -6.29 -31.17
CA GLY A 4 5.90 -5.46 -30.86
C GLY A 4 5.31 -5.68 -29.46
N MET A 5 5.84 -6.64 -28.73
CA MET A 5 5.40 -6.91 -27.38
C MET A 5 5.95 -5.84 -26.43
N LYS A 6 5.07 -5.30 -25.62
CA LYS A 6 5.49 -4.35 -24.59
C LYS A 6 6.01 -5.11 -23.36
N LEU A 7 7.11 -4.65 -22.81
CA LEU A 7 7.62 -5.19 -21.58
C LEU A 7 6.79 -4.67 -20.42
N MET A 8 6.43 -5.57 -19.52
CA MET A 8 5.71 -5.21 -18.31
C MET A 8 6.72 -4.82 -17.26
N GLN A 9 6.58 -3.63 -16.71
CA GLN A 9 7.35 -3.17 -15.57
C GLN A 9 6.39 -2.86 -14.44
N TRP A 10 6.92 -2.77 -13.24
CA TRP A 10 6.13 -2.50 -12.05
C TRP A 10 6.57 -1.20 -11.42
N GLU A 11 5.61 -0.40 -11.02
CA GLU A 11 5.83 0.72 -10.13
C GLU A 11 5.48 0.30 -8.73
N TYR A 12 6.22 0.79 -7.76
CA TYR A 12 5.99 0.45 -6.35
C TYR A 12 5.70 1.71 -5.56
N TYR A 13 4.82 1.58 -4.58
CA TYR A 13 4.46 2.67 -3.70
C TYR A 13 4.36 2.13 -2.29
N VAL A 14 4.93 2.87 -1.35
CA VAL A 14 4.93 2.48 0.06
C VAL A 14 4.29 3.61 0.85
N LYS A 15 3.36 3.25 1.72
CA LYS A 15 2.69 4.23 2.56
C LYS A 15 2.69 3.77 4.00
N ASP A 16 3.10 4.66 4.90
CA ASP A 16 3.15 4.41 6.32
C ASP A 16 2.02 5.12 7.05
N PHE A 17 1.44 4.42 8.01
CA PHE A 17 0.47 5.00 8.93
C PHE A 17 0.94 4.78 10.35
N LYS A 18 0.72 5.77 11.21
CA LYS A 18 0.86 5.58 12.64
C LYS A 18 -0.44 4.99 13.17
N PHE A 19 -0.31 3.94 13.93
CA PHE A 19 -1.43 3.26 14.54
C PHE A 19 -1.59 3.76 15.98
N ASP A 20 -2.72 4.39 16.28
CA ASP A 20 -2.99 4.86 17.62
C ASP A 20 -3.62 3.73 18.42
N GLU A 21 -2.84 3.11 19.27
CA GLU A 21 -3.28 2.00 20.10
C GLU A 21 -4.38 2.40 21.09
N ASN A 22 -4.53 3.69 21.34
CA ASN A 22 -5.54 4.19 22.27
C ASN A 22 -6.89 4.42 21.60
N ARG A 23 -6.97 4.27 20.29
CA ARG A 23 -8.16 4.52 19.50
C ARG A 23 -8.60 3.32 18.69
N ILE A 24 -8.48 2.14 19.28
CA ILE A 24 -8.91 0.92 18.61
C ILE A 24 -10.41 0.77 18.81
N GLU A 25 -11.19 1.67 18.21
CA GLU A 25 -12.64 1.61 18.35
C GLU A 25 -13.26 0.82 17.20
N ASP A 26 -12.71 0.96 16.00
CA ASP A 26 -13.30 0.41 14.78
C ASP A 26 -12.52 -0.75 14.19
N GLY A 27 -11.51 -1.21 14.92
CA GLY A 27 -10.68 -2.29 14.43
C GLY A 27 -9.69 -1.82 13.38
N PHE A 28 -9.10 -2.78 12.70
CA PHE A 28 -8.04 -2.52 11.73
C PHE A 28 -8.42 -3.19 10.41
N PRO A 29 -8.31 -2.49 9.28
CA PRO A 29 -7.89 -1.10 9.13
C PRO A 29 -8.98 -0.12 9.57
N ASN A 30 -8.58 1.08 9.97
CA ASN A 30 -9.54 2.11 10.29
C ASN A 30 -10.12 2.70 9.00
N LYS A 31 -11.08 3.60 9.16
CA LYS A 31 -11.78 4.18 8.01
C LYS A 31 -10.85 4.89 7.04
N LEU A 32 -9.88 5.65 7.57
CA LEU A 32 -8.94 6.39 6.71
C LEU A 32 -8.08 5.45 5.89
N GLU A 33 -7.61 4.38 6.50
CA GLU A 33 -6.80 3.38 5.80
C GLU A 33 -7.64 2.66 4.74
N TYR A 34 -8.89 2.36 5.06
CA TYR A 34 -9.79 1.70 4.13
C TYR A 34 -10.10 2.59 2.93
N ASP A 35 -10.37 3.87 3.18
CA ASP A 35 -10.65 4.83 2.11
C ASP A 35 -9.41 4.98 1.20
N ASP A 36 -8.24 4.98 1.78
CA ASP A 36 -6.99 5.07 1.05
C ASP A 36 -6.75 3.84 0.18
N LEU A 37 -7.02 2.66 0.72
CA LEU A 37 -6.94 1.40 -0.03
C LEU A 37 -7.87 1.44 -1.24
N SER A 38 -9.11 1.89 -1.02
CA SER A 38 -10.10 1.97 -2.09
C SER A 38 -9.69 2.96 -3.15
N HIS A 39 -9.19 4.12 -2.74
CA HIS A 39 -8.73 5.16 -3.66
C HIS A 39 -7.55 4.67 -4.52
N LEU A 40 -6.58 4.05 -3.90
CA LEU A 40 -5.42 3.52 -4.60
C LEU A 40 -5.81 2.38 -5.54
N GLY A 41 -6.69 1.49 -5.09
CA GLY A 41 -7.19 0.42 -5.92
C GLY A 41 -7.88 0.93 -7.18
N ASN A 42 -8.70 1.97 -7.03
CA ASN A 42 -9.38 2.60 -8.16
C ASN A 42 -8.39 3.26 -9.13
N SER A 43 -7.21 3.61 -8.66
CA SER A 43 -6.15 4.19 -9.49
C SER A 43 -5.23 3.14 -10.10
N GLY A 44 -5.53 1.85 -9.91
CA GLY A 44 -4.77 0.76 -10.49
C GLY A 44 -3.68 0.20 -9.58
N TRP A 45 -3.60 0.65 -8.34
CA TRP A 45 -2.62 0.13 -7.37
C TRP A 45 -3.15 -1.13 -6.71
N GLU A 46 -2.32 -2.14 -6.61
CA GLU A 46 -2.63 -3.40 -5.94
C GLU A 46 -1.83 -3.50 -4.65
N LEU A 47 -2.52 -3.77 -3.56
CA LEU A 47 -1.87 -4.01 -2.27
C LEU A 47 -1.20 -5.38 -2.30
N ILE A 48 0.10 -5.42 -2.03
CA ILE A 48 0.84 -6.67 -2.05
C ILE A 48 1.27 -7.15 -0.67
N ASN A 49 1.38 -6.24 0.28
CA ASN A 49 1.77 -6.65 1.63
C ASN A 49 1.46 -5.54 2.63
N ILE A 50 1.27 -5.94 3.87
CA ILE A 50 1.09 -5.04 5.00
C ILE A 50 2.03 -5.53 6.10
N VAL A 51 2.85 -4.63 6.62
CA VAL A 51 3.82 -4.94 7.67
C VAL A 51 3.62 -3.99 8.83
N SER A 52 3.53 -4.52 10.04
CA SER A 52 3.53 -3.69 11.23
C SER A 52 4.92 -3.66 11.86
N TYR A 53 5.30 -2.53 12.40
CA TYR A 53 6.60 -2.38 13.03
C TYR A 53 6.54 -1.29 14.08
N ARG A 54 7.55 -1.25 14.95
CA ARG A 54 7.70 -0.20 15.93
C ARG A 54 8.77 0.77 15.48
N SER A 55 8.44 2.05 15.54
CA SER A 55 9.39 3.11 15.20
C SER A 55 10.42 3.29 16.34
N ASN A 56 11.42 4.13 16.09
CA ASN A 56 12.41 4.46 17.11
C ASN A 56 11.78 5.11 18.35
N ASP A 57 10.63 5.75 18.18
CA ASP A 57 9.87 6.35 19.28
C ASP A 57 8.94 5.35 19.95
N ASN A 58 9.08 4.07 19.62
CA ASN A 58 8.24 3.00 20.15
C ASN A 58 6.76 3.14 19.78
N GLU A 59 6.46 3.81 18.70
CA GLU A 59 5.11 3.90 18.17
C GLU A 59 4.82 2.75 17.23
N LEU A 60 3.63 2.21 17.30
CA LEU A 60 3.21 1.18 16.35
C LEU A 60 2.88 1.82 15.01
N CYS A 61 3.51 1.32 13.98
CA CYS A 61 3.32 1.79 12.61
C CYS A 61 2.91 0.64 11.72
N VAL A 62 2.18 0.96 10.67
CA VAL A 62 1.76 -0.01 9.67
C VAL A 62 2.20 0.49 8.32
N ARG A 63 2.88 -0.38 7.58
CA ARG A 63 3.41 -0.05 6.25
C ARG A 63 2.69 -0.88 5.22
N TYR A 64 2.15 -0.19 4.22
CA TYR A 64 1.44 -0.79 3.10
C TYR A 64 2.31 -0.72 1.87
N TYR A 65 2.48 -1.86 1.20
CA TYR A 65 3.23 -1.96 -0.04
C TYR A 65 2.27 -2.18 -1.19
N TYR A 66 2.42 -1.39 -2.24
CA TYR A 66 1.58 -1.46 -3.43
C TYR A 66 2.42 -1.63 -4.68
N LYS A 67 1.83 -2.20 -5.69
CA LYS A 67 2.42 -2.24 -7.02
C LYS A 67 1.38 -1.85 -8.05
N LYS A 68 1.85 -1.37 -9.17
CA LYS A 68 1.01 -1.02 -10.31
C LYS A 68 1.75 -1.38 -11.58
N ALA A 69 1.05 -2.01 -12.50
CA ALA A 69 1.63 -2.37 -13.78
C ALA A 69 1.93 -1.13 -14.60
N LYS A 70 3.09 -1.10 -15.19
CA LYS A 70 3.53 -0.03 -16.08
C LYS A 70 3.95 -0.66 -17.39
N LEU A 71 3.26 -0.30 -18.46
CA LEU A 71 3.61 -0.77 -19.79
C LEU A 71 4.69 0.12 -20.37
N THR A 72 5.73 -0.50 -20.90
CA THR A 72 6.80 0.21 -21.59
C THR A 72 6.90 -0.28 -23.01
N ASN A 73 7.28 0.62 -23.89
CA ASN A 73 7.50 0.29 -25.30
C ASN A 73 8.97 0.00 -25.55
#